data_d8c2c6e79363420e3377922c9921057b
#
_entry.id   d8c2c6e79363420e3377922c9921057b
#
_cell.length_a   1.000
_cell.length_b   1.000
_cell.length_c   1.000
_cell.angle_alpha   90.00
_cell.angle_beta   90.00
_cell.angle_gamma   90.00
#
_symmetry.space_group_name_H-M   'P 1'
#
loop_
_entity.id
_entity.type
_entity.pdbx_description
1 polymer ?
#
loop_
_entity_poly.entity_id
_entity_poly.type
_entity_poly.pdbx_seq_one_letter_code
_entity_poly.pdbx_strand_id
1 'polypeptide(L)'
;MTVVESGKLGKVSRINDAAGRYIEFCKSSVPSSTSFDGLKLVVDCAHGATYKVAPSVFRELGADVTVLHAQPDGLNINEGCGSTHIESLQAAVLVGHADLGIAFDGDGDRVLMVDHTGAIVDGDELLFIIARDLQDRGKLQGGVVGTLMSNLGLELALKDLDIPFVRAKVGDRYVMAELLEREWLVGGENSGHVVCCNHTTTGDAIIAALQVLMALKRRGETLAQARQALRKCPQVLINVRYGASKVDPLEHPAVKEASAKVTEALAGRGRVLLRKSGTEPLVRVMVEGEDESQVRAHAEALAKLVGEVCV
;
A
#
# COMPACT_ATOMS: atom_id res chain seq x y z
N MET A 1 16.33 29.47 -16.07
CA MET A 1 15.03 29.11 -16.67
C MET A 1 15.11 29.53 -18.13
N THR A 2 14.97 28.58 -19.07
CA THR A 2 15.05 28.88 -20.51
C THR A 2 13.63 29.25 -20.96
N VAL A 3 13.45 30.47 -21.44
CA VAL A 3 12.17 30.96 -21.99
C VAL A 3 12.24 30.86 -23.52
N VAL A 4 11.22 30.25 -24.11
CA VAL A 4 11.11 30.17 -25.57
C VAL A 4 10.23 31.31 -26.11
N GLU A 5 10.49 31.74 -27.35
CA GLU A 5 9.65 32.72 -28.05
C GLU A 5 8.23 32.18 -28.27
N SER A 6 7.23 33.06 -28.21
CA SER A 6 5.81 32.67 -28.32
C SER A 6 5.50 31.84 -29.58
N GLY A 7 6.17 32.12 -30.70
CA GLY A 7 6.01 31.34 -31.93
C GLY A 7 6.56 29.93 -31.89
N LYS A 8 7.38 29.59 -30.88
CA LYS A 8 7.96 28.26 -30.64
C LYS A 8 7.23 27.46 -29.55
N LEU A 9 6.16 28.01 -28.98
CA LEU A 9 5.32 27.30 -28.03
C LEU A 9 4.61 26.13 -28.73
N GLY A 10 4.62 24.98 -28.08
CA GLY A 10 3.87 23.81 -28.55
C GLY A 10 2.35 24.06 -28.53
N LYS A 11 1.63 23.30 -29.32
CA LYS A 11 0.17 23.32 -29.36
C LYS A 11 -0.38 22.18 -28.51
N VAL A 12 -1.40 22.49 -27.71
CA VAL A 12 -2.14 21.48 -26.93
C VAL A 12 -3.20 20.86 -27.84
N SER A 13 -3.25 19.52 -27.86
CA SER A 13 -4.34 18.77 -28.49
C SER A 13 -4.95 17.79 -27.49
N ARG A 14 -6.26 17.57 -27.56
CA ARG A 14 -6.96 16.59 -26.70
C ARG A 14 -6.96 15.23 -27.40
N ILE A 15 -6.53 14.18 -26.67
CA ILE A 15 -6.64 12.79 -27.12
C ILE A 15 -7.95 12.24 -26.56
N ASN A 16 -8.99 12.13 -27.39
CA ASN A 16 -10.36 11.82 -26.95
C ASN A 16 -10.53 10.33 -26.55
N ASP A 17 -9.69 9.43 -27.06
CA ASP A 17 -9.73 7.98 -26.80
C ASP A 17 -8.73 7.51 -25.73
N ALA A 18 -8.05 8.43 -25.05
CA ALA A 18 -7.05 8.09 -24.02
C ALA A 18 -7.61 7.23 -22.90
N ALA A 19 -8.84 7.55 -22.42
CA ALA A 19 -9.49 6.77 -21.37
C ALA A 19 -9.77 5.33 -21.83
N GLY A 20 -10.29 5.14 -23.05
CA GLY A 20 -10.56 3.81 -23.60
C GLY A 20 -9.28 2.98 -23.78
N ARG A 21 -8.19 3.60 -24.25
CA ARG A 21 -6.89 2.92 -24.35
C ARG A 21 -6.37 2.45 -23.00
N TYR A 22 -6.50 3.28 -21.96
CA TYR A 22 -6.07 2.92 -20.62
C TYR A 22 -6.98 1.83 -20.01
N ILE A 23 -8.29 1.88 -20.22
CA ILE A 23 -9.22 0.81 -19.81
C ILE A 23 -8.79 -0.53 -20.44
N GLU A 24 -8.52 -0.57 -21.75
CA GLU A 24 -8.04 -1.78 -22.43
C GLU A 24 -6.67 -2.22 -21.90
N PHE A 25 -5.77 -1.30 -21.63
CA PHE A 25 -4.48 -1.60 -21.00
C PHE A 25 -4.64 -2.27 -19.65
N CYS A 26 -5.48 -1.72 -18.73
CA CYS A 26 -5.75 -2.35 -17.44
C CYS A 26 -6.36 -3.75 -17.61
N LYS A 27 -7.36 -3.90 -18.49
CA LYS A 27 -8.00 -5.19 -18.78
C LYS A 27 -7.03 -6.22 -19.35
N SER A 28 -6.02 -5.79 -20.11
CA SER A 28 -4.98 -6.68 -20.65
C SER A 28 -4.08 -7.31 -19.59
N SER A 29 -4.09 -6.79 -18.35
CA SER A 29 -3.36 -7.36 -17.21
C SER A 29 -3.96 -8.66 -16.66
N VAL A 30 -5.17 -9.00 -17.12
CA VAL A 30 -5.88 -10.25 -16.77
C VAL A 30 -6.18 -11.05 -18.04
N PRO A 31 -6.40 -12.39 -17.95
CA PRO A 31 -6.77 -13.20 -19.12
C PRO A 31 -8.02 -12.66 -19.81
N SER A 32 -8.07 -12.73 -21.15
CA SER A 32 -9.22 -12.26 -21.93
C SER A 32 -10.54 -12.98 -21.63
N SER A 33 -10.47 -14.18 -21.04
CA SER A 33 -11.64 -14.94 -20.58
C SER A 33 -12.09 -14.57 -19.17
N THR A 34 -11.49 -13.55 -18.56
CA THR A 34 -11.86 -13.14 -17.20
C THR A 34 -13.24 -12.52 -17.20
N SER A 35 -14.11 -13.02 -16.32
CA SER A 35 -15.38 -12.40 -15.96
C SER A 35 -15.50 -12.29 -14.45
N PHE A 36 -16.01 -11.16 -13.98
CA PHE A 36 -16.39 -10.92 -12.59
C PHE A 36 -17.92 -10.89 -12.43
N ASP A 37 -18.67 -11.59 -13.31
CA ASP A 37 -20.13 -11.69 -13.21
C ASP A 37 -20.55 -12.18 -11.83
N GLY A 38 -21.52 -11.49 -11.24
CA GLY A 38 -22.03 -11.76 -9.91
C GLY A 38 -21.25 -11.15 -8.77
N LEU A 39 -20.05 -10.57 -9.02
CA LEU A 39 -19.26 -9.88 -8.00
C LEU A 39 -19.79 -8.45 -7.80
N LYS A 40 -20.17 -8.12 -6.57
CA LYS A 40 -20.64 -6.79 -6.17
C LYS A 40 -19.50 -5.99 -5.58
N LEU A 41 -19.13 -4.90 -6.23
CA LEU A 41 -18.04 -4.01 -5.84
C LEU A 41 -18.55 -2.63 -5.45
N VAL A 42 -17.97 -2.05 -4.40
CA VAL A 42 -18.04 -0.61 -4.16
C VAL A 42 -16.68 0.00 -4.50
N VAL A 43 -16.66 1.00 -5.37
CA VAL A 43 -15.43 1.63 -5.86
C VAL A 43 -15.43 3.10 -5.46
N ASP A 44 -14.48 3.49 -4.62
CA ASP A 44 -14.24 4.88 -4.22
C ASP A 44 -13.10 5.46 -5.06
N CYS A 45 -13.42 6.47 -5.87
CA CYS A 45 -12.49 7.10 -6.80
C CYS A 45 -11.79 8.35 -6.23
N ALA A 46 -11.96 8.67 -4.95
CA ALA A 46 -11.33 9.80 -4.25
C ALA A 46 -11.50 11.16 -4.95
N HIS A 47 -12.54 11.35 -5.77
CA HIS A 47 -12.68 12.47 -6.69
C HIS A 47 -11.41 12.72 -7.55
N GLY A 48 -10.64 11.67 -7.79
CA GLY A 48 -9.32 11.69 -8.42
C GLY A 48 -9.30 11.19 -9.86
N ALA A 49 -8.12 10.86 -10.35
CA ALA A 49 -7.87 10.47 -11.75
C ALA A 49 -8.63 9.21 -12.19
N THR A 50 -8.96 8.31 -11.27
CA THR A 50 -9.59 7.03 -11.54
C THR A 50 -11.11 7.12 -11.80
N TYR A 51 -11.75 8.28 -11.57
CA TYR A 51 -13.20 8.44 -11.53
C TYR A 51 -13.97 7.96 -12.78
N LYS A 52 -13.36 8.05 -13.96
CA LYS A 52 -13.95 7.55 -15.22
C LYS A 52 -13.52 6.13 -15.54
N VAL A 53 -12.23 5.84 -15.32
CA VAL A 53 -11.60 4.63 -15.85
C VAL A 53 -11.82 3.42 -14.96
N ALA A 54 -11.67 3.55 -13.63
CA ALA A 54 -11.80 2.40 -12.73
C ALA A 54 -13.20 1.76 -12.75
N PRO A 55 -14.32 2.51 -12.63
CA PRO A 55 -15.63 1.91 -12.73
C PRO A 55 -15.89 1.22 -14.07
N SER A 56 -15.34 1.75 -15.17
CA SER A 56 -15.48 1.15 -16.50
C SER A 56 -14.74 -0.17 -16.61
N VAL A 57 -13.47 -0.23 -16.11
CA VAL A 57 -12.67 -1.46 -16.11
C VAL A 57 -13.41 -2.61 -15.44
N PHE A 58 -13.95 -2.39 -14.23
CA PHE A 58 -14.61 -3.46 -13.48
C PHE A 58 -15.96 -3.84 -14.11
N ARG A 59 -16.76 -2.87 -14.59
CA ARG A 59 -18.04 -3.14 -15.27
C ARG A 59 -17.84 -3.89 -16.58
N GLU A 60 -16.85 -3.52 -17.37
CA GLU A 60 -16.56 -4.22 -18.62
C GLU A 60 -16.04 -5.64 -18.41
N LEU A 61 -15.52 -5.95 -17.22
CA LEU A 61 -15.18 -7.29 -16.78
C LEU A 61 -16.37 -8.03 -16.10
N GLY A 62 -17.57 -7.43 -16.07
CA GLY A 62 -18.80 -8.09 -15.61
C GLY A 62 -19.19 -7.81 -14.16
N ALA A 63 -18.44 -7.03 -13.39
CA ALA A 63 -18.79 -6.74 -12.00
C ALA A 63 -19.99 -5.78 -11.88
N ASP A 64 -20.82 -5.97 -10.84
CA ASP A 64 -21.82 -5.00 -10.41
C ASP A 64 -21.14 -3.93 -9.55
N VAL A 65 -21.06 -2.68 -10.08
CA VAL A 65 -20.23 -1.64 -9.50
C VAL A 65 -21.05 -0.46 -8.98
N THR A 66 -21.06 -0.28 -7.67
CA THR A 66 -21.48 0.95 -7.00
C THR A 66 -20.28 1.90 -6.91
N VAL A 67 -20.45 3.17 -7.31
CA VAL A 67 -19.36 4.15 -7.38
C VAL A 67 -19.55 5.22 -6.33
N LEU A 68 -18.50 5.52 -5.59
CA LEU A 68 -18.40 6.63 -4.65
C LEU A 68 -17.37 7.65 -5.13
N HIS A 69 -17.57 8.92 -4.74
CA HIS A 69 -16.60 10.02 -4.90
C HIS A 69 -16.00 10.12 -6.32
N ALA A 70 -16.89 10.11 -7.33
CA ALA A 70 -16.51 10.17 -8.75
C ALA A 70 -16.94 11.48 -9.44
N GLN A 71 -17.05 12.59 -8.70
CA GLN A 71 -17.44 13.90 -9.20
C GLN A 71 -16.36 14.94 -8.86
N PRO A 72 -15.22 14.93 -9.55
CA PRO A 72 -14.16 15.91 -9.31
C PRO A 72 -14.61 17.30 -9.72
N ASP A 73 -14.42 18.28 -8.85
CA ASP A 73 -14.67 19.70 -9.11
C ASP A 73 -13.39 20.54 -9.23
N GLY A 74 -12.21 19.90 -9.06
CA GLY A 74 -10.89 20.52 -9.10
C GLY A 74 -10.35 20.92 -7.73
N LEU A 75 -11.15 20.82 -6.65
CA LEU A 75 -10.76 21.20 -5.29
C LEU A 75 -10.97 20.07 -4.27
N ASN A 76 -11.82 19.08 -4.60
CA ASN A 76 -12.29 18.03 -3.68
C ASN A 76 -11.51 16.71 -3.75
N ILE A 77 -10.38 16.65 -4.44
CA ILE A 77 -9.55 15.44 -4.53
C ILE A 77 -9.09 14.97 -3.13
N ASN A 78 -9.33 13.69 -2.80
CA ASN A 78 -9.05 13.09 -1.48
C ASN A 78 -9.78 13.73 -0.29
N GLU A 79 -10.76 14.59 -0.51
CA GLU A 79 -11.48 15.27 0.57
C GLU A 79 -12.46 14.32 1.26
N GLY A 80 -12.05 13.77 2.42
CA GLY A 80 -12.85 12.86 3.22
C GLY A 80 -13.23 11.55 2.51
N CYS A 81 -12.41 11.09 1.56
CA CYS A 81 -12.70 9.92 0.73
C CYS A 81 -11.41 9.20 0.27
N GLY A 82 -11.60 8.10 -0.45
CA GLY A 82 -10.53 7.31 -1.03
C GLY A 82 -9.71 6.54 0.01
N SER A 83 -8.50 6.14 -0.37
CA SER A 83 -7.61 5.31 0.47
C SER A 83 -7.11 6.01 1.74
N THR A 84 -7.26 7.33 1.84
CA THR A 84 -6.85 8.11 3.01
C THR A 84 -7.99 8.31 4.03
N HIS A 85 -9.26 8.09 3.63
CA HIS A 85 -10.47 8.21 4.45
C HIS A 85 -11.44 7.09 4.06
N ILE A 86 -11.20 5.93 4.61
CA ILE A 86 -11.82 4.66 4.17
C ILE A 86 -13.24 4.44 4.74
N GLU A 87 -13.67 5.26 5.70
CA GLU A 87 -14.88 5.04 6.50
C GLU A 87 -16.14 5.04 5.64
N SER A 88 -16.21 5.89 4.62
CA SER A 88 -17.35 5.96 3.69
C SER A 88 -17.45 4.69 2.86
N LEU A 89 -16.33 4.13 2.42
CA LEU A 89 -16.27 2.86 1.70
C LEU A 89 -16.71 1.70 2.59
N GLN A 90 -16.23 1.63 3.85
CA GLN A 90 -16.63 0.60 4.81
C GLN A 90 -18.15 0.61 5.03
N ALA A 91 -18.72 1.79 5.25
CA ALA A 91 -20.18 1.94 5.42
C ALA A 91 -20.94 1.49 4.18
N ALA A 92 -20.49 1.87 2.98
CA ALA A 92 -21.14 1.50 1.73
C ALA A 92 -21.06 -0.02 1.44
N VAL A 93 -19.94 -0.68 1.73
CA VAL A 93 -19.78 -2.13 1.61
C VAL A 93 -20.77 -2.85 2.51
N LEU A 94 -20.86 -2.44 3.78
CA LEU A 94 -21.77 -3.08 4.75
C LEU A 94 -23.25 -2.86 4.41
N VAL A 95 -23.63 -1.62 4.11
CA VAL A 95 -25.04 -1.28 3.77
C VAL A 95 -25.48 -1.90 2.45
N GLY A 96 -24.58 -1.90 1.44
CA GLY A 96 -24.84 -2.46 0.12
C GLY A 96 -24.72 -3.97 0.05
N HIS A 97 -24.30 -4.64 1.12
CA HIS A 97 -23.97 -6.08 1.12
C HIS A 97 -23.06 -6.43 -0.07
N ALA A 98 -22.05 -5.61 -0.31
CA ALA A 98 -21.08 -5.84 -1.37
C ALA A 98 -20.07 -6.92 -0.95
N ASP A 99 -19.51 -7.63 -1.94
CA ASP A 99 -18.49 -8.65 -1.69
C ASP A 99 -17.18 -8.03 -1.21
N LEU A 100 -16.85 -6.84 -1.72
CA LEU A 100 -15.73 -6.03 -1.25
C LEU A 100 -15.81 -4.57 -1.75
N GLY A 101 -15.00 -3.71 -1.15
CA GLY A 101 -14.77 -2.33 -1.54
C GLY A 101 -13.34 -2.11 -2.03
N ILE A 102 -13.17 -1.17 -2.96
CA ILE A 102 -11.87 -0.74 -3.50
C ILE A 102 -11.79 0.77 -3.37
N ALA A 103 -10.80 1.29 -2.63
CA ALA A 103 -10.53 2.71 -2.49
C ALA A 103 -9.22 3.05 -3.20
N PHE A 104 -9.29 4.00 -4.10
CA PHE A 104 -8.12 4.61 -4.73
C PHE A 104 -7.72 5.89 -4.00
N ASP A 105 -6.53 6.38 -4.24
CA ASP A 105 -6.16 7.75 -3.92
C ASP A 105 -6.32 8.68 -5.14
N GLY A 106 -5.98 9.95 -4.95
CA GLY A 106 -6.30 10.99 -5.93
C GLY A 106 -5.64 10.82 -7.29
N ASP A 107 -4.41 10.35 -7.38
CA ASP A 107 -3.66 10.11 -8.63
C ASP A 107 -3.72 8.65 -9.09
N GLY A 108 -4.30 7.74 -8.29
CA GLY A 108 -4.59 6.37 -8.67
C GLY A 108 -3.38 5.44 -8.65
N ASP A 109 -2.36 5.77 -7.87
CA ASP A 109 -1.17 4.95 -7.68
C ASP A 109 -1.26 4.05 -6.43
N ARG A 110 -2.22 4.31 -5.52
CA ARG A 110 -2.48 3.55 -4.28
C ARG A 110 -3.88 2.99 -4.23
N VAL A 111 -3.99 1.78 -3.67
CA VAL A 111 -5.25 1.07 -3.43
C VAL A 111 -5.28 0.48 -2.02
N LEU A 112 -6.39 0.68 -1.33
CA LEU A 112 -6.79 -0.12 -0.17
C LEU A 112 -8.09 -0.83 -0.50
N MET A 113 -8.35 -1.94 0.19
CA MET A 113 -9.61 -2.65 0.03
C MET A 113 -10.35 -2.81 1.35
N VAL A 114 -11.63 -3.10 1.25
CA VAL A 114 -12.49 -3.41 2.39
C VAL A 114 -13.19 -4.72 2.09
N ASP A 115 -13.10 -5.70 3.00
CA ASP A 115 -13.81 -6.96 2.83
C ASP A 115 -15.31 -6.82 3.20
N HIS A 116 -16.10 -7.86 2.89
CA HIS A 116 -17.55 -7.86 3.15
C HIS A 116 -17.93 -7.71 4.64
N THR A 117 -16.98 -7.83 5.57
CA THR A 117 -17.19 -7.60 7.00
C THR A 117 -16.91 -6.17 7.41
N GLY A 118 -16.44 -5.33 6.48
CA GLY A 118 -16.02 -3.95 6.74
C GLY A 118 -14.57 -3.82 7.20
N ALA A 119 -13.80 -4.90 7.21
CA ALA A 119 -12.40 -4.85 7.62
C ALA A 119 -11.51 -4.32 6.49
N ILE A 120 -10.58 -3.43 6.85
CA ILE A 120 -9.61 -2.85 5.92
C ILE A 120 -8.54 -3.88 5.59
N VAL A 121 -8.18 -3.93 4.31
CA VAL A 121 -7.08 -4.73 3.74
C VAL A 121 -6.09 -3.75 3.13
N ASP A 122 -4.94 -3.60 3.77
CA ASP A 122 -3.93 -2.62 3.36
C ASP A 122 -2.92 -3.17 2.35
N GLY A 123 -1.98 -2.32 1.94
CA GLY A 123 -1.00 -2.66 0.91
C GLY A 123 -0.16 -3.90 1.22
N ASP A 124 0.16 -4.17 2.49
CA ASP A 124 0.92 -5.36 2.86
C ASP A 124 0.09 -6.64 2.65
N GLU A 125 -1.20 -6.62 3.00
CA GLU A 125 -2.11 -7.76 2.77
C GLU A 125 -2.36 -7.96 1.27
N LEU A 126 -2.56 -6.88 0.50
CA LEU A 126 -2.74 -6.95 -0.96
C LEU A 126 -1.49 -7.52 -1.64
N LEU A 127 -0.31 -7.05 -1.23
CA LEU A 127 0.98 -7.53 -1.73
C LEU A 127 1.17 -9.03 -1.45
N PHE A 128 0.81 -9.48 -0.23
CA PHE A 128 0.83 -10.89 0.14
C PHE A 128 -0.10 -11.73 -0.73
N ILE A 129 -1.35 -11.28 -0.94
CA ILE A 129 -2.33 -12.00 -1.76
C ILE A 129 -1.83 -12.18 -3.20
N ILE A 130 -1.25 -11.12 -3.79
CA ILE A 130 -0.68 -11.16 -5.15
C ILE A 130 0.53 -12.10 -5.21
N ALA A 131 1.45 -11.99 -4.26
CA ALA A 131 2.66 -12.81 -4.22
C ALA A 131 2.32 -14.31 -4.07
N ARG A 132 1.37 -14.64 -3.18
CA ARG A 132 0.89 -16.01 -2.98
C ARG A 132 0.28 -16.60 -4.25
N ASP A 133 -0.58 -15.85 -4.97
CA ASP A 133 -1.15 -16.32 -6.24
C ASP A 133 -0.06 -16.55 -7.31
N LEU A 134 0.92 -15.67 -7.38
CA LEU A 134 2.04 -15.83 -8.32
C LEU A 134 2.92 -17.05 -7.95
N GLN A 135 3.17 -17.28 -6.68
CA GLN A 135 3.91 -18.46 -6.18
C GLN A 135 3.16 -19.75 -6.53
N ASP A 136 1.86 -19.84 -6.21
CA ASP A 136 1.02 -21.01 -6.51
C ASP A 136 1.03 -21.38 -8.00
N ARG A 137 1.17 -20.38 -8.86
CA ARG A 137 1.22 -20.57 -10.33
C ARG A 137 2.62 -20.79 -10.88
N GLY A 138 3.64 -20.80 -10.04
CA GLY A 138 5.04 -20.82 -10.47
C GLY A 138 5.45 -19.63 -11.34
N LYS A 139 4.81 -18.46 -11.12
CA LYS A 139 5.04 -17.21 -11.85
C LYS A 139 5.68 -16.10 -11.00
N LEU A 140 5.90 -16.34 -9.73
CA LEU A 140 6.67 -15.43 -8.90
C LEU A 140 8.14 -15.55 -9.31
N GLN A 141 8.70 -14.47 -9.81
CA GLN A 141 10.11 -14.37 -10.15
C GLN A 141 10.85 -13.78 -8.96
N GLY A 142 11.66 -14.61 -8.31
CA GLY A 142 12.43 -14.21 -7.13
C GLY A 142 11.56 -14.08 -5.86
N GLY A 143 11.40 -12.88 -5.35
CA GLY A 143 10.70 -12.62 -4.10
C GLY A 143 9.85 -11.35 -4.14
N VAL A 144 9.63 -10.78 -2.96
CA VAL A 144 8.80 -9.58 -2.74
C VAL A 144 9.63 -8.46 -2.14
N VAL A 145 9.49 -7.26 -2.68
CA VAL A 145 10.09 -6.04 -2.12
C VAL A 145 9.03 -5.28 -1.33
N GLY A 146 9.23 -5.17 -0.02
CA GLY A 146 8.48 -4.24 0.83
C GLY A 146 9.32 -3.03 1.21
N THR A 147 8.89 -2.29 2.23
CA THR A 147 9.66 -1.18 2.79
C THR A 147 10.00 -1.41 4.25
N LEU A 148 10.79 -0.51 4.82
CA LEU A 148 11.04 -0.47 6.27
C LEU A 148 9.75 -0.32 7.09
N MET A 149 8.65 0.12 6.48
CA MET A 149 7.35 0.28 7.14
C MET A 149 6.42 -0.93 6.95
N SER A 150 6.73 -1.87 6.06
CA SER A 150 5.93 -3.10 5.90
C SER A 150 5.87 -3.87 7.20
N ASN A 151 4.68 -4.39 7.53
CA ASN A 151 4.42 -5.11 8.76
C ASN A 151 5.29 -6.38 8.87
N LEU A 152 5.75 -6.72 10.07
CA LEU A 152 6.52 -7.94 10.31
C LEU A 152 5.70 -9.19 9.93
N GLY A 153 4.38 -9.15 10.11
CA GLY A 153 3.49 -10.23 9.70
C GLY A 153 3.59 -10.57 8.21
N LEU A 154 3.82 -9.59 7.33
CA LEU A 154 4.08 -9.83 5.91
C LEU A 154 5.36 -10.66 5.72
N GLU A 155 6.45 -10.26 6.36
CA GLU A 155 7.73 -10.98 6.27
C GLU A 155 7.61 -12.43 6.78
N LEU A 156 6.92 -12.63 7.91
CA LEU A 156 6.70 -13.96 8.47
C LEU A 156 5.81 -14.82 7.56
N ALA A 157 4.70 -14.27 7.05
CA ALA A 157 3.80 -15.00 6.16
C ALA A 157 4.45 -15.36 4.81
N LEU A 158 5.31 -14.50 4.26
CA LEU A 158 6.09 -14.81 3.06
C LEU A 158 7.14 -15.89 3.33
N LYS A 159 7.79 -15.82 4.51
CA LYS A 159 8.76 -16.85 4.94
C LYS A 159 8.12 -18.22 5.07
N ASP A 160 6.90 -18.31 5.59
CA ASP A 160 6.17 -19.58 5.72
C ASP A 160 5.83 -20.21 4.36
N LEU A 161 5.86 -19.40 3.28
CA LEU A 161 5.71 -19.84 1.89
C LEU A 161 7.03 -19.99 1.14
N ASP A 162 8.18 -19.91 1.84
CA ASP A 162 9.51 -19.88 1.23
C ASP A 162 9.70 -18.79 0.18
N ILE A 163 8.99 -17.66 0.31
CA ILE A 163 9.11 -16.49 -0.57
C ILE A 163 10.15 -15.52 0.01
N PRO A 164 11.24 -15.22 -0.70
CA PRO A 164 12.22 -14.23 -0.27
C PRO A 164 11.59 -12.85 -0.11
N PHE A 165 11.97 -12.13 0.95
CA PHE A 165 11.49 -10.79 1.23
C PHE A 165 12.65 -9.82 1.48
N VAL A 166 12.57 -8.63 0.90
CA VAL A 166 13.56 -7.56 1.07
C VAL A 166 12.86 -6.25 1.44
N ARG A 167 13.47 -5.51 2.36
CA ARG A 167 12.97 -4.20 2.78
C ARG A 167 13.77 -3.08 2.12
N ALA A 168 13.15 -2.36 1.20
CA ALA A 168 13.66 -1.11 0.66
C ALA A 168 13.51 0.06 1.65
N LYS A 169 14.15 1.18 1.39
CA LYS A 169 13.80 2.45 2.04
C LYS A 169 12.35 2.83 1.68
N VAL A 170 11.72 3.63 2.55
CA VAL A 170 10.36 4.13 2.29
C VAL A 170 10.36 5.06 1.07
N GLY A 171 9.45 4.82 0.16
CA GLY A 171 9.25 5.55 -1.09
C GLY A 171 9.30 4.64 -2.31
N ASP A 172 8.36 4.83 -3.21
CA ASP A 172 8.13 4.08 -4.45
C ASP A 172 9.39 3.88 -5.30
N ARG A 173 10.19 4.93 -5.46
CA ARG A 173 11.46 4.88 -6.20
C ARG A 173 12.47 3.87 -5.63
N TYR A 174 12.46 3.65 -4.32
CA TYR A 174 13.36 2.70 -3.69
C TYR A 174 12.86 1.26 -3.86
N VAL A 175 11.55 1.07 -3.81
CA VAL A 175 10.92 -0.22 -4.14
C VAL A 175 11.22 -0.59 -5.59
N MET A 176 11.04 0.36 -6.54
CA MET A 176 11.37 0.15 -7.94
C MET A 176 12.85 -0.16 -8.17
N ALA A 177 13.75 0.56 -7.48
CA ALA A 177 15.20 0.31 -7.63
C ALA A 177 15.56 -1.13 -7.22
N GLU A 178 15.04 -1.61 -6.06
CA GLU A 178 15.27 -2.99 -5.59
C GLU A 178 14.64 -4.03 -6.53
N LEU A 179 13.44 -3.76 -7.07
CA LEU A 179 12.78 -4.65 -8.04
C LEU A 179 13.63 -4.80 -9.31
N LEU A 180 14.13 -3.69 -9.85
CA LEU A 180 14.96 -3.70 -11.06
C LEU A 180 16.32 -4.36 -10.83
N GLU A 181 16.98 -4.07 -9.69
CA GLU A 181 18.29 -4.65 -9.35
C GLU A 181 18.22 -6.17 -9.20
N ARG A 182 17.13 -6.68 -8.62
CA ARG A 182 16.91 -8.11 -8.35
C ARG A 182 16.19 -8.83 -9.48
N GLU A 183 15.70 -8.12 -10.48
CA GLU A 183 14.82 -8.65 -11.52
C GLU A 183 13.55 -9.32 -10.93
N TRP A 184 13.03 -8.77 -9.81
CA TRP A 184 11.82 -9.23 -9.17
C TRP A 184 10.59 -8.52 -9.71
N LEU A 185 9.42 -9.17 -9.60
CA LEU A 185 8.20 -8.69 -10.25
C LEU A 185 7.26 -7.92 -9.33
N VAL A 186 7.30 -8.15 -8.02
CA VAL A 186 6.26 -7.67 -7.09
C VAL A 186 6.88 -6.97 -5.91
N GLY A 187 6.40 -5.78 -5.64
CA GLY A 187 6.78 -4.99 -4.49
C GLY A 187 5.75 -3.92 -4.16
N GLY A 188 5.90 -3.30 -3.01
CA GLY A 188 4.97 -2.25 -2.61
C GLY A 188 5.16 -1.74 -1.20
N GLU A 189 4.23 -0.90 -0.78
CA GLU A 189 4.17 -0.27 0.52
C GLU A 189 2.84 -0.55 1.20
N ASN A 190 2.81 -0.55 2.51
CA ASN A 190 1.58 -0.70 3.30
C ASN A 190 0.54 0.40 3.03
N SER A 191 0.96 1.55 2.48
CA SER A 191 0.08 2.63 2.02
C SER A 191 -0.83 2.24 0.84
N GLY A 192 -0.59 1.08 0.21
CA GLY A 192 -1.34 0.61 -0.95
C GLY A 192 -0.66 0.87 -2.30
N HIS A 193 0.54 1.48 -2.32
CA HIS A 193 1.33 1.58 -3.54
C HIS A 193 1.93 0.22 -3.88
N VAL A 194 1.31 -0.50 -4.81
CA VAL A 194 1.70 -1.85 -5.22
C VAL A 194 2.17 -1.83 -6.67
N VAL A 195 3.35 -2.39 -6.90
CA VAL A 195 3.99 -2.50 -8.21
C VAL A 195 3.96 -3.95 -8.69
N CYS A 196 3.47 -4.16 -9.90
CA CYS A 196 3.47 -5.43 -10.61
C CYS A 196 4.27 -5.26 -11.91
N CYS A 197 5.59 -5.46 -11.88
CA CYS A 197 6.52 -5.18 -12.99
C CYS A 197 6.23 -5.99 -14.26
N ASN A 198 5.51 -7.08 -14.16
CA ASN A 198 5.04 -7.86 -15.32
C ASN A 198 3.90 -7.17 -16.11
N HIS A 199 3.32 -6.09 -15.58
CA HIS A 199 2.20 -5.36 -16.19
C HIS A 199 2.52 -3.88 -16.39
N THR A 200 3.23 -3.24 -15.44
CA THR A 200 3.51 -1.81 -15.46
C THR A 200 4.85 -1.51 -14.79
N THR A 201 5.43 -0.35 -15.09
CA THR A 201 6.71 0.11 -14.55
C THR A 201 6.57 1.08 -13.38
N THR A 202 5.37 1.20 -12.83
CA THR A 202 5.03 2.07 -11.68
C THR A 202 3.91 1.43 -10.87
N GLY A 203 3.60 1.95 -9.69
CA GLY A 203 2.36 1.63 -9.01
C GLY A 203 1.15 2.01 -9.87
N ASP A 204 0.22 1.09 -10.01
CA ASP A 204 -1.06 1.28 -10.69
C ASP A 204 -2.13 0.57 -9.87
N ALA A 205 -2.95 1.38 -9.22
CA ALA A 205 -3.93 0.90 -8.27
C ALA A 205 -5.03 0.03 -8.91
N ILE A 206 -5.40 0.32 -10.17
CA ILE A 206 -6.40 -0.47 -10.92
C ILE A 206 -5.82 -1.84 -11.28
N ILE A 207 -4.59 -1.88 -11.78
CA ILE A 207 -3.90 -3.14 -12.08
C ILE A 207 -3.69 -3.94 -10.80
N ALA A 208 -3.23 -3.33 -9.71
CA ALA A 208 -3.07 -4.00 -8.42
C ALA A 208 -4.39 -4.62 -7.93
N ALA A 209 -5.49 -3.85 -8.01
CA ALA A 209 -6.82 -4.35 -7.67
C ALA A 209 -7.25 -5.54 -8.54
N LEU A 210 -7.00 -5.49 -9.84
CA LEU A 210 -7.29 -6.59 -10.76
C LEU A 210 -6.48 -7.85 -10.42
N GLN A 211 -5.19 -7.71 -10.06
CA GLN A 211 -4.38 -8.87 -9.64
C GLN A 211 -4.93 -9.50 -8.36
N VAL A 212 -5.36 -8.70 -7.38
CA VAL A 212 -6.03 -9.21 -6.16
C VAL A 212 -7.32 -9.95 -6.52
N LEU A 213 -8.22 -9.33 -7.29
CA LEU A 213 -9.48 -9.97 -7.71
C LEU A 213 -9.24 -11.29 -8.46
N MET A 214 -8.20 -11.34 -9.30
CA MET A 214 -7.83 -12.58 -9.98
C MET A 214 -7.29 -13.65 -9.04
N ALA A 215 -6.51 -13.26 -8.03
CA ALA A 215 -6.04 -14.18 -7.00
C ALA A 215 -7.22 -14.79 -6.23
N LEU A 216 -8.16 -13.95 -5.78
CA LEU A 216 -9.38 -14.40 -5.09
C LEU A 216 -10.19 -15.38 -5.95
N LYS A 217 -10.45 -15.00 -7.22
CA LYS A 217 -11.21 -15.83 -8.15
C LYS A 217 -10.57 -17.20 -8.39
N ARG A 218 -9.26 -17.26 -8.60
CA ARG A 218 -8.54 -18.52 -8.86
C ARG A 218 -8.57 -19.46 -7.67
N ARG A 219 -8.51 -18.90 -6.46
CA ARG A 219 -8.51 -19.69 -5.23
C ARG A 219 -9.92 -19.99 -4.70
N GLY A 220 -10.96 -19.33 -5.25
CA GLY A 220 -12.32 -19.42 -4.73
C GLY A 220 -12.45 -18.85 -3.31
N GLU A 221 -11.62 -17.89 -2.94
CA GLU A 221 -11.59 -17.27 -1.62
C GLU A 221 -12.26 -15.90 -1.65
N THR A 222 -12.93 -15.52 -0.56
CA THR A 222 -13.31 -14.13 -0.31
C THR A 222 -12.09 -13.32 0.12
N LEU A 223 -12.17 -11.99 0.01
CA LEU A 223 -11.08 -11.11 0.50
C LEU A 223 -10.83 -11.30 2.00
N ALA A 224 -11.90 -11.51 2.80
CA ALA A 224 -11.78 -11.79 4.23
C ALA A 224 -11.03 -13.11 4.53
N GLN A 225 -11.23 -14.14 3.71
CA GLN A 225 -10.48 -15.40 3.86
C GLN A 225 -9.01 -15.23 3.42
N ALA A 226 -8.79 -14.55 2.30
CA ALA A 226 -7.44 -14.37 1.76
C ALA A 226 -6.52 -13.60 2.72
N ARG A 227 -7.04 -12.55 3.39
CA ARG A 227 -6.27 -11.75 4.36
C ARG A 227 -5.92 -12.50 5.64
N GLN A 228 -6.71 -13.49 6.06
CA GLN A 228 -6.44 -14.26 7.28
C GLN A 228 -5.15 -15.07 7.22
N ALA A 229 -4.63 -15.34 6.02
CA ALA A 229 -3.36 -16.02 5.83
C ALA A 229 -2.14 -15.13 6.22
N LEU A 230 -2.35 -13.82 6.38
CA LEU A 230 -1.36 -12.89 6.90
C LEU A 230 -1.83 -12.38 8.27
N ARG A 231 -1.16 -12.77 9.34
CA ARG A 231 -1.43 -12.25 10.68
C ARG A 231 -0.56 -11.02 10.94
N LYS A 232 -1.18 -9.84 10.93
CA LYS A 232 -0.46 -8.61 11.27
C LYS A 232 0.05 -8.63 12.70
N CYS A 233 1.30 -8.24 12.85
CA CYS A 233 1.88 -7.98 14.17
C CYS A 233 1.42 -6.61 14.67
N PRO A 234 1.05 -6.49 15.96
CA PRO A 234 0.87 -5.20 16.61
C PRO A 234 2.06 -4.27 16.39
N GLN A 235 1.77 -3.04 15.99
CA GLN A 235 2.76 -2.01 15.71
C GLN A 235 2.38 -0.72 16.43
N VAL A 236 3.34 -0.14 17.15
CA VAL A 236 3.18 1.16 17.82
C VAL A 236 4.19 2.13 17.21
N LEU A 237 3.69 3.27 16.71
CA LEU A 237 4.48 4.37 16.16
C LEU A 237 4.27 5.62 17.00
N ILE A 238 5.34 6.13 17.59
CA ILE A 238 5.34 7.36 18.38
C ILE A 238 6.22 8.40 17.71
N ASN A 239 5.65 9.57 17.45
CA ASN A 239 6.39 10.71 16.90
C ASN A 239 6.93 11.57 18.04
N VAL A 240 8.24 11.70 18.14
CA VAL A 240 8.93 12.52 19.15
C VAL A 240 9.49 13.76 18.46
N ARG A 241 8.93 14.93 18.77
CA ARG A 241 9.46 16.21 18.26
C ARG A 241 10.75 16.57 18.99
N TYR A 242 11.72 17.08 18.24
CA TYR A 242 12.96 17.60 18.80
C TYR A 242 13.19 19.04 18.37
N GLY A 243 13.84 19.83 19.27
CA GLY A 243 14.21 21.21 19.00
C GLY A 243 15.46 21.32 18.13
N ALA A 244 16.06 22.52 18.11
CA ALA A 244 17.33 22.79 17.40
C ALA A 244 18.55 22.17 18.11
N SER A 245 18.48 20.92 18.55
CA SER A 245 19.60 20.22 19.16
C SER A 245 20.76 20.09 18.17
N LYS A 246 21.99 20.33 18.62
CA LYS A 246 23.21 20.14 17.82
C LYS A 246 23.59 18.66 17.64
N VAL A 247 23.00 17.76 18.44
CA VAL A 247 23.29 16.33 18.42
C VAL A 247 22.11 15.60 17.77
N ASP A 248 22.44 14.70 16.85
CA ASP A 248 21.46 13.78 16.27
C ASP A 248 20.94 12.83 17.36
N PRO A 249 19.64 12.83 17.70
CA PRO A 249 19.13 11.94 18.73
C PRO A 249 19.38 10.45 18.43
N LEU A 250 19.42 10.06 17.16
CA LEU A 250 19.65 8.67 16.74
C LEU A 250 21.13 8.25 16.90
N GLU A 251 22.04 9.22 16.93
CA GLU A 251 23.47 8.96 17.17
C GLU A 251 23.82 8.95 18.66
N HIS A 252 22.88 9.33 19.53
CA HIS A 252 23.12 9.35 20.97
C HIS A 252 23.35 7.94 21.54
N PRO A 253 24.47 7.71 22.30
CA PRO A 253 24.82 6.36 22.77
C PRO A 253 23.69 5.66 23.55
N ALA A 254 23.00 6.40 24.45
CA ALA A 254 21.90 5.84 25.23
C ALA A 254 20.72 5.37 24.36
N VAL A 255 20.41 6.08 23.26
CA VAL A 255 19.34 5.69 22.33
C VAL A 255 19.74 4.43 21.56
N LYS A 256 20.98 4.36 21.08
CA LYS A 256 21.50 3.16 20.39
C LYS A 256 21.48 1.94 21.32
N GLU A 257 21.94 2.09 22.56
CA GLU A 257 21.96 1.01 23.54
C GLU A 257 20.54 0.55 23.90
N ALA A 258 19.62 1.49 24.16
CA ALA A 258 18.23 1.15 24.44
C ALA A 258 17.53 0.45 23.28
N SER A 259 17.76 0.92 22.04
CA SER A 259 17.24 0.28 20.83
C SER A 259 17.77 -1.15 20.67
N ALA A 260 19.07 -1.37 20.92
CA ALA A 260 19.66 -2.71 20.87
C ALA A 260 19.06 -3.65 21.94
N LYS A 261 18.89 -3.16 23.17
CA LYS A 261 18.24 -3.94 24.26
C LYS A 261 16.81 -4.35 23.93
N VAL A 262 16.03 -3.43 23.33
CA VAL A 262 14.65 -3.75 22.92
C VAL A 262 14.67 -4.76 21.78
N THR A 263 15.57 -4.61 20.81
CA THR A 263 15.71 -5.58 19.70
C THR A 263 16.04 -6.97 20.23
N GLU A 264 16.96 -7.07 21.20
CA GLU A 264 17.31 -8.33 21.86
C GLU A 264 16.13 -8.90 22.65
N ALA A 265 15.39 -8.06 23.40
CA ALA A 265 14.23 -8.50 24.17
C ALA A 265 13.08 -9.05 23.31
N LEU A 266 12.94 -8.54 22.09
CA LEU A 266 11.96 -9.03 21.11
C LEU A 266 12.38 -10.38 20.50
N ALA A 267 13.63 -10.82 20.69
CA ALA A 267 14.12 -12.16 20.36
C ALA A 267 13.76 -12.68 18.96
N GLY A 268 13.82 -11.83 17.94
CA GLY A 268 13.46 -12.16 16.55
C GLY A 268 11.94 -12.25 16.28
N ARG A 269 11.09 -12.03 17.30
CA ARG A 269 9.62 -11.97 17.18
C ARG A 269 9.08 -10.56 17.12
N GLY A 270 9.95 -9.60 16.89
CA GLY A 270 9.64 -8.18 16.78
C GLY A 270 10.82 -7.41 16.24
N ARG A 271 10.62 -6.12 16.01
CA ARG A 271 11.67 -5.21 15.55
C ARG A 271 11.46 -3.79 16.02
N VAL A 272 12.53 -3.04 16.00
CA VAL A 272 12.57 -1.60 16.31
C VAL A 272 13.01 -0.85 15.06
N LEU A 273 12.34 0.26 14.76
CA LEU A 273 12.75 1.20 13.72
C LEU A 273 12.74 2.62 14.29
N LEU A 274 13.91 3.24 14.36
CA LEU A 274 14.06 4.64 14.69
C LEU A 274 14.47 5.39 13.43
N ARG A 275 13.70 6.41 13.03
CA ARG A 275 14.04 7.21 11.85
C ARG A 275 13.61 8.67 12.00
N LYS A 276 14.37 9.57 11.40
CA LYS A 276 13.95 10.98 11.25
C LYS A 276 12.84 11.11 10.21
N SER A 277 11.93 12.04 10.43
CA SER A 277 11.02 12.50 9.39
C SER A 277 11.79 13.30 8.34
N GLY A 278 11.46 13.13 7.07
CA GLY A 278 12.06 13.91 5.98
C GLY A 278 11.51 15.33 5.87
N THR A 279 10.33 15.59 6.47
CA THR A 279 9.59 16.85 6.29
C THR A 279 9.38 17.63 7.59
N GLU A 280 9.50 16.99 8.74
CA GLU A 280 9.25 17.59 10.04
C GLU A 280 10.42 17.33 11.01
N PRO A 281 10.68 18.20 11.99
CA PRO A 281 11.71 18.01 13.00
C PRO A 281 11.25 17.02 14.07
N LEU A 282 11.10 15.75 13.69
CA LEU A 282 10.72 14.66 14.60
C LEU A 282 11.44 13.36 14.30
N VAL A 283 11.63 12.57 15.35
CA VAL A 283 12.03 11.16 15.26
C VAL A 283 10.76 10.29 15.36
N ARG A 284 10.65 9.35 14.46
CA ARG A 284 9.64 8.30 14.48
C ARG A 284 10.20 7.09 15.18
N VAL A 285 9.60 6.74 16.32
CA VAL A 285 9.93 5.55 17.11
C VAL A 285 8.87 4.51 16.83
N MET A 286 9.24 3.45 16.15
CA MET A 286 8.35 2.34 15.84
C MET A 286 8.86 1.08 16.50
N VAL A 287 7.97 0.38 17.21
CA VAL A 287 8.18 -0.96 17.72
C VAL A 287 7.04 -1.85 17.23
N GLU A 288 7.37 -3.05 16.86
CA GLU A 288 6.47 -4.02 16.29
C GLU A 288 6.82 -5.42 16.80
N GLY A 289 5.83 -6.27 17.05
CA GLY A 289 6.03 -7.62 17.57
C GLY A 289 4.73 -8.35 17.85
N GLU A 290 4.80 -9.59 18.31
CA GLU A 290 3.64 -10.45 18.51
C GLU A 290 2.78 -10.05 19.74
N ASP A 291 3.38 -9.49 20.78
CA ASP A 291 2.71 -9.09 22.04
C ASP A 291 2.48 -7.57 22.06
N GLU A 292 1.22 -7.15 21.97
CA GLU A 292 0.85 -5.73 21.93
C GLU A 292 1.28 -4.97 23.18
N SER A 293 1.18 -5.59 24.36
CA SER A 293 1.52 -4.94 25.62
C SER A 293 3.02 -4.67 25.74
N GLN A 294 3.83 -5.64 25.31
CA GLN A 294 5.28 -5.52 25.24
C GLN A 294 5.72 -4.48 24.19
N VAL A 295 5.11 -4.52 23.02
CA VAL A 295 5.37 -3.56 21.93
C VAL A 295 5.10 -2.13 22.38
N ARG A 296 3.96 -1.89 23.04
CA ARG A 296 3.57 -0.58 23.56
C ARG A 296 4.55 -0.10 24.62
N ALA A 297 4.86 -0.93 25.63
CA ALA A 297 5.80 -0.58 26.68
C ALA A 297 7.19 -0.21 26.14
N HIS A 298 7.71 -0.97 25.19
CA HIS A 298 8.99 -0.66 24.56
C HIS A 298 8.97 0.61 23.73
N ALA A 299 7.89 0.85 22.97
CA ALA A 299 7.74 2.06 22.15
C ALA A 299 7.70 3.32 23.03
N GLU A 300 6.92 3.29 24.12
CA GLU A 300 6.81 4.39 25.07
C GLU A 300 8.15 4.67 25.79
N ALA A 301 8.85 3.62 26.24
CA ALA A 301 10.16 3.77 26.89
C ALA A 301 11.20 4.38 25.96
N LEU A 302 11.29 3.90 24.71
CA LEU A 302 12.19 4.45 23.69
C LEU A 302 11.82 5.89 23.33
N ALA A 303 10.52 6.19 23.14
CA ALA A 303 10.06 7.53 22.80
C ALA A 303 10.38 8.53 23.92
N LYS A 304 10.19 8.15 25.17
CA LYS A 304 10.57 8.95 26.34
C LYS A 304 12.07 9.25 26.35
N LEU A 305 12.92 8.23 26.18
CA LEU A 305 14.37 8.41 26.13
C LEU A 305 14.81 9.32 24.99
N VAL A 306 14.23 9.13 23.78
CA VAL A 306 14.49 10.02 22.64
C VAL A 306 14.10 11.46 22.99
N GLY A 307 12.97 11.68 23.65
CA GLY A 307 12.55 12.99 24.11
C GLY A 307 13.52 13.63 25.11
N GLU A 308 14.02 12.85 26.06
CA GLU A 308 14.98 13.33 27.09
C GLU A 308 16.33 13.75 26.49
N VAL A 309 16.81 13.09 25.44
CA VAL A 309 18.09 13.44 24.78
C VAL A 309 17.93 14.52 23.71
N CYS A 310 16.72 14.90 23.37
CA CYS A 310 16.39 15.94 22.40
C CYS A 310 16.24 17.34 23.01
N VAL A 311 16.37 17.48 24.33
CA VAL A 311 16.22 18.76 25.05
C VAL A 311 17.51 19.60 25.01
#